data_befaf1b4c0d90aa6a0ffdd6cd2002e6e
#
_entry.id   befaf1b4c0d90aa6a0ffdd6cd2002e6e
#
_cell.length_a   1.000
_cell.length_b   1.000
_cell.length_c   1.000
_cell.angle_alpha   90.00
_cell.angle_beta   90.00
_cell.angle_gamma   90.00
#
_symmetry.space_group_name_H-M   'P 1'
#
loop_
_entity.id
_entity.type
_entity.pdbx_description
1 polymer ?
#
loop_
_entity_poly.entity_id
_entity_poly.type
_entity_poly.pdbx_seq_one_letter_code
_entity_poly.pdbx_strand_id
1 'polypeptide(L)'
;LIVQSDLTKYYLNASKFQATIYDKNGSLAVGKNVTFNINGVFYTKTTDSNGVVSLAINLRPGEYIITTMYEGLAVGNNIVVLPTLVTRDLNMTYGDGSNFTAQTLDGQGKPLANQNVTFNINGVFYNKITDDNGVASLTMRLMSGKYIITSYWNDFQTGNTIIIS
;
A
#
# COMPACT_ATOMS: atom_id res chain seq x y z
N LEU A 1 -3.07 -10.35 -28.56
CA LEU A 1 -1.87 -10.15 -27.77
C LEU A 1 -2.13 -9.13 -26.66
N ILE A 2 -1.79 -9.48 -25.46
CA ILE A 2 -1.92 -8.62 -24.28
C ILE A 2 -0.50 -8.25 -23.83
N VAL A 3 -0.18 -6.97 -23.80
CA VAL A 3 1.12 -6.47 -23.35
C VAL A 3 0.92 -5.69 -22.06
N GLN A 4 1.52 -6.16 -21.00
CA GLN A 4 1.41 -5.54 -19.68
C GLN A 4 2.64 -5.87 -18.83
N SER A 5 2.82 -5.15 -17.73
CA SER A 5 3.92 -5.38 -16.80
C SER A 5 3.45 -5.26 -15.35
N ASP A 6 4.27 -5.76 -14.43
CA ASP A 6 4.02 -5.63 -12.99
C ASP A 6 3.91 -4.15 -12.59
N LEU A 7 3.12 -3.88 -11.56
CA LEU A 7 2.96 -2.55 -11.00
C LEU A 7 3.37 -2.55 -9.53
N THR A 8 4.24 -1.61 -9.18
CA THR A 8 4.54 -1.30 -7.78
C THR A 8 4.17 0.15 -7.54
N LYS A 9 3.35 0.39 -6.52
CA LYS A 9 2.90 1.74 -6.19
C LYS A 9 2.76 1.91 -4.69
N TYR A 10 2.86 3.15 -4.22
CA TYR A 10 2.51 3.49 -2.85
C TYR A 10 0.99 3.55 -2.69
N TYR A 11 0.53 3.26 -1.49
CA TYR A 11 -0.87 3.33 -1.13
C TYR A 11 -1.42 4.74 -1.42
N LEU A 12 -2.58 4.80 -2.05
CA LEU A 12 -3.27 6.03 -2.49
C LEU A 12 -2.55 6.80 -3.62
N ASN A 13 -1.48 6.27 -4.19
CA ASN A 13 -0.92 6.83 -5.42
C ASN A 13 -1.92 6.64 -6.57
N ALA A 14 -2.01 7.61 -7.46
CA ALA A 14 -2.98 7.60 -8.56
C ALA A 14 -2.60 6.70 -9.73
N SER A 15 -1.44 6.04 -9.70
CA SER A 15 -1.00 5.14 -10.77
C SER A 15 -2.01 4.03 -11.01
N LYS A 16 -2.26 3.75 -12.30
CA LYS A 16 -3.20 2.71 -12.73
C LYS A 16 -2.44 1.51 -13.29
N PHE A 17 -3.06 0.33 -13.20
CA PHE A 17 -2.60 -0.82 -13.96
C PHE A 17 -3.08 -0.65 -15.39
N GLN A 18 -2.20 -0.86 -16.37
CA GLN A 18 -2.52 -0.70 -17.79
C GLN A 18 -2.09 -1.91 -18.60
N ALA A 19 -2.88 -2.24 -19.61
CA ALA A 19 -2.56 -3.26 -20.60
C ALA A 19 -2.82 -2.69 -21.98
N THR A 20 -1.95 -3.04 -22.93
CA THR A 20 -2.15 -2.71 -24.35
C THR A 20 -2.58 -3.97 -25.08
N ILE A 21 -3.64 -3.86 -25.84
CA ILE A 21 -4.27 -4.98 -26.52
C ILE A 21 -4.07 -4.86 -28.02
N TYR A 22 -3.59 -5.94 -28.63
CA TYR A 22 -3.46 -6.07 -30.07
C TYR A 22 -4.38 -7.18 -30.57
N ASP A 23 -5.01 -6.96 -31.71
CA ASP A 23 -5.83 -7.98 -32.36
C ASP A 23 -4.97 -9.04 -33.07
N LYS A 24 -5.63 -9.99 -33.75
CA LYS A 24 -4.95 -11.10 -34.44
C LYS A 24 -4.06 -10.64 -35.57
N ASN A 25 -4.31 -9.46 -36.11
CA ASN A 25 -3.54 -8.89 -37.23
C ASN A 25 -2.37 -8.03 -36.76
N GLY A 26 -2.16 -7.92 -35.44
CA GLY A 26 -1.12 -7.08 -34.86
C GLY A 26 -1.49 -5.60 -34.81
N SER A 27 -2.72 -5.24 -35.11
CA SER A 27 -3.24 -3.87 -35.00
C SER A 27 -3.76 -3.62 -33.59
N LEU A 28 -3.77 -2.35 -33.16
CA LEU A 28 -4.33 -1.99 -31.86
C LEU A 28 -5.82 -2.32 -31.80
N ALA A 29 -6.22 -2.98 -30.72
CA ALA A 29 -7.63 -3.29 -30.49
C ALA A 29 -8.31 -2.08 -29.82
N VAL A 30 -9.08 -1.33 -30.58
CA VAL A 30 -9.74 -0.09 -30.13
C VAL A 30 -11.21 -0.35 -29.83
N GLY A 31 -11.71 0.19 -28.72
CA GLY A 31 -13.12 0.07 -28.35
C GLY A 31 -13.52 -1.35 -27.96
N LYS A 32 -12.58 -2.17 -27.47
CA LYS A 32 -12.82 -3.56 -27.13
C LYS A 32 -12.93 -3.72 -25.61
N ASN A 33 -13.80 -4.64 -25.19
CA ASN A 33 -13.96 -4.96 -23.77
C ASN A 33 -12.86 -5.90 -23.32
N VAL A 34 -12.25 -5.55 -22.19
CA VAL A 34 -11.20 -6.34 -21.54
C VAL A 34 -11.63 -6.56 -20.08
N THR A 35 -11.45 -7.77 -19.59
CA THR A 35 -11.82 -8.11 -18.22
C THR A 35 -10.55 -8.29 -17.37
N PHE A 36 -10.52 -7.59 -16.24
CA PHE A 36 -9.51 -7.79 -15.22
C PHE A 36 -10.09 -8.57 -14.04
N ASN A 37 -9.29 -9.47 -13.49
CA ASN A 37 -9.61 -10.15 -12.23
C ASN A 37 -8.51 -9.84 -11.23
N ILE A 38 -8.90 -9.28 -10.08
CA ILE A 38 -8.00 -9.09 -8.94
C ILE A 38 -8.79 -9.39 -7.66
N ASN A 39 -8.24 -10.21 -6.76
CA ASN A 39 -8.91 -10.65 -5.53
C ASN A 39 -10.29 -11.29 -5.78
N GLY A 40 -10.47 -11.99 -6.89
CA GLY A 40 -11.74 -12.62 -7.23
C GLY A 40 -12.83 -11.65 -7.69
N VAL A 41 -12.49 -10.38 -7.86
CA VAL A 41 -13.42 -9.36 -8.38
C VAL A 41 -13.10 -9.10 -9.85
N PHE A 42 -14.14 -9.06 -10.66
CA PHE A 42 -14.02 -8.86 -12.11
C PHE A 42 -14.41 -7.43 -12.48
N TYR A 43 -13.58 -6.81 -13.30
CA TYR A 43 -13.80 -5.45 -13.82
C TYR A 43 -13.72 -5.49 -15.33
N THR A 44 -14.74 -4.96 -16.02
CA THR A 44 -14.73 -4.85 -17.47
C THR A 44 -14.49 -3.40 -17.87
N LYS A 45 -13.46 -3.18 -18.67
CA LYS A 45 -13.07 -1.87 -19.17
C LYS A 45 -12.91 -1.94 -20.68
N THR A 46 -13.00 -0.78 -21.34
CA THR A 46 -12.91 -0.67 -22.79
C THR A 46 -11.59 -0.04 -23.18
N THR A 47 -10.94 -0.60 -24.19
CA THR A 47 -9.68 -0.04 -24.72
C THR A 47 -9.93 1.31 -25.39
N ASP A 48 -8.95 2.21 -25.26
CA ASP A 48 -8.96 3.54 -25.87
C ASP A 48 -8.43 3.50 -27.31
N SER A 49 -8.23 4.68 -27.92
CA SER A 49 -7.73 4.81 -29.28
C SER A 49 -6.30 4.30 -29.46
N ASN A 50 -5.57 4.11 -28.39
CA ASN A 50 -4.21 3.55 -28.40
C ASN A 50 -4.21 2.06 -28.04
N GLY A 51 -5.38 1.43 -27.95
CA GLY A 51 -5.49 0.03 -27.55
C GLY A 51 -5.20 -0.21 -26.08
N VAL A 52 -5.20 0.84 -25.27
CA VAL A 52 -4.85 0.76 -23.83
C VAL A 52 -6.13 0.66 -23.01
N VAL A 53 -6.10 -0.25 -22.06
CA VAL A 53 -7.13 -0.39 -21.03
C VAL A 53 -6.49 -0.18 -19.67
N SER A 54 -7.18 0.53 -18.78
CA SER A 54 -6.64 0.94 -17.47
C SER A 54 -7.60 0.57 -16.36
N LEU A 55 -7.01 0.18 -15.21
CA LEU A 55 -7.77 -0.09 -13.99
C LEU A 55 -7.13 0.67 -12.83
N ALA A 56 -7.93 1.48 -12.14
CA ALA A 56 -7.49 2.14 -10.91
C ALA A 56 -7.29 1.09 -9.82
N ILE A 57 -6.15 1.17 -9.12
CA ILE A 57 -5.80 0.23 -8.07
C ILE A 57 -5.93 0.95 -6.73
N ASN A 58 -7.06 0.73 -6.05
CA ASN A 58 -7.40 1.33 -4.76
C ASN A 58 -7.36 0.29 -3.64
N LEU A 59 -6.40 -0.61 -3.71
CA LEU A 59 -6.23 -1.69 -2.75
C LEU A 59 -5.33 -1.25 -1.59
N ARG A 60 -5.52 -1.91 -0.45
CA ARG A 60 -4.67 -1.70 0.71
C ARG A 60 -3.25 -2.21 0.44
N PRO A 61 -2.26 -1.77 1.23
CA PRO A 61 -0.90 -2.31 1.10
C PRO A 61 -0.88 -3.84 1.14
N GLY A 62 -0.12 -4.41 0.23
CA GLY A 62 -0.01 -5.86 0.08
C GLY A 62 0.44 -6.26 -1.31
N GLU A 63 0.44 -7.56 -1.54
CA GLU A 63 0.80 -8.15 -2.82
C GLU A 63 -0.42 -8.81 -3.44
N TYR A 64 -0.63 -8.57 -4.73
CA TYR A 64 -1.80 -9.05 -5.45
C TYR A 64 -1.40 -9.57 -6.82
N ILE A 65 -2.23 -10.45 -7.39
CA ILE A 65 -2.11 -10.88 -8.76
C ILE A 65 -3.31 -10.37 -9.54
N ILE A 66 -3.05 -9.67 -10.64
CA ILE A 66 -4.09 -9.24 -11.57
C ILE A 66 -4.01 -10.11 -12.82
N THR A 67 -5.15 -10.62 -13.27
CA THR A 67 -5.25 -11.37 -14.52
C THR A 67 -6.07 -10.56 -15.51
N THR A 68 -5.49 -10.34 -16.67
CA THR A 68 -6.14 -9.63 -17.79
C THR A 68 -6.60 -10.66 -18.81
N MET A 69 -7.85 -10.59 -19.19
CA MET A 69 -8.48 -11.55 -20.11
C MET A 69 -9.07 -10.83 -21.32
N TYR A 70 -8.73 -11.33 -22.51
CA TYR A 70 -9.25 -10.80 -23.77
C TYR A 70 -9.30 -11.93 -24.80
N GLU A 71 -10.48 -12.21 -25.33
CA GLU A 71 -10.71 -13.20 -26.42
C GLU A 71 -10.01 -14.54 -26.18
N GLY A 72 -10.19 -15.14 -25.01
CA GLY A 72 -9.61 -16.42 -24.66
C GLY A 72 -8.16 -16.38 -24.21
N LEU A 73 -7.51 -15.20 -24.26
CA LEU A 73 -6.18 -14.99 -23.71
C LEU A 73 -6.28 -14.54 -22.26
N ALA A 74 -5.34 -14.97 -21.44
CA ALA A 74 -5.21 -14.55 -20.06
C ALA A 74 -3.75 -14.33 -19.70
N VAL A 75 -3.42 -13.18 -19.11
CA VAL A 75 -2.06 -12.83 -18.70
C VAL A 75 -2.11 -12.32 -17.25
N GLY A 76 -1.26 -12.88 -16.41
CA GLY A 76 -1.14 -12.49 -15.01
C GLY A 76 0.07 -11.61 -14.76
N ASN A 77 -0.08 -10.64 -13.86
CA ASN A 77 1.01 -9.80 -13.36
C ASN A 77 0.86 -9.57 -11.86
N ASN A 78 1.96 -9.15 -11.25
CA ASN A 78 1.99 -8.82 -9.84
C ASN A 78 1.72 -7.33 -9.64
N ILE A 79 0.92 -7.02 -8.61
CA ILE A 79 0.73 -5.66 -8.13
C ILE A 79 1.22 -5.63 -6.69
N VAL A 80 2.13 -4.70 -6.40
CA VAL A 80 2.61 -4.45 -5.04
C VAL A 80 2.16 -3.06 -4.63
N VAL A 81 1.39 -2.97 -3.55
CA VAL A 81 1.01 -1.70 -2.95
C VAL A 81 1.82 -1.53 -1.68
N LEU A 82 2.68 -0.53 -1.65
CA LEU A 82 3.57 -0.24 -0.54
C LEU A 82 2.86 0.62 0.50
N PRO A 83 3.11 0.38 1.81
CA PRO A 83 2.50 1.19 2.85
C PRO A 83 3.07 2.60 2.89
N THR A 84 2.22 3.56 3.26
CA THR A 84 2.60 4.95 3.50
C THR A 84 2.66 5.28 4.99
N LEU A 85 2.30 4.35 5.85
CA LEU A 85 2.58 4.37 7.28
C LEU A 85 3.55 3.22 7.56
N VAL A 86 4.79 3.54 7.93
CA VAL A 86 5.87 2.57 8.09
C VAL A 86 6.22 2.45 9.55
N THR A 87 6.09 1.25 10.10
CA THR A 87 6.39 0.94 11.49
C THR A 87 7.14 -0.37 11.57
N ARG A 88 7.77 -0.64 12.71
CA ARG A 88 8.44 -1.91 12.98
C ARG A 88 8.33 -2.26 14.45
N ASP A 89 8.50 -3.54 14.77
CA ASP A 89 8.54 -4.02 16.14
C ASP A 89 9.72 -3.40 16.88
N LEU A 90 9.57 -3.25 18.20
CA LEU A 90 10.60 -2.68 19.06
C LEU A 90 10.99 -3.68 20.14
N ASN A 91 12.30 -3.94 20.26
CA ASN A 91 12.90 -4.66 21.37
C ASN A 91 13.78 -3.67 22.14
N MET A 92 13.54 -3.54 23.44
CA MET A 92 14.25 -2.58 24.27
C MET A 92 14.49 -3.13 25.68
N THR A 93 15.39 -2.47 26.40
CA THR A 93 15.63 -2.72 27.81
C THR A 93 14.89 -1.68 28.65
N TYR A 94 14.32 -2.11 29.77
CA TYR A 94 13.58 -1.21 30.66
C TYR A 94 14.42 0.00 31.04
N GLY A 95 13.84 1.18 30.84
CA GLY A 95 14.47 2.44 31.22
C GLY A 95 15.57 2.93 30.29
N ASP A 96 15.76 2.32 29.11
CA ASP A 96 16.82 2.75 28.17
C ASP A 96 16.45 3.98 27.34
N GLY A 97 15.22 4.49 27.45
CA GLY A 97 14.78 5.69 26.74
C GLY A 97 14.41 5.48 25.26
N SER A 98 14.27 4.23 24.82
CA SER A 98 13.88 3.92 23.44
C SER A 98 12.50 4.46 23.09
N ASN A 99 12.34 4.83 21.82
CA ASN A 99 11.07 5.30 21.27
C ASN A 99 10.51 4.27 20.30
N PHE A 100 9.20 4.12 20.31
CA PHE A 100 8.49 3.53 19.18
C PHE A 100 8.26 4.62 18.15
N THR A 101 8.54 4.34 16.87
CA THR A 101 8.42 5.33 15.80
C THR A 101 7.52 4.84 14.70
N ALA A 102 6.84 5.81 14.07
CA ALA A 102 6.07 5.59 12.84
C ALA A 102 6.43 6.68 11.85
N GLN A 103 6.66 6.29 10.60
CA GLN A 103 6.96 7.25 9.53
C GLN A 103 5.80 7.34 8.57
N THR A 104 5.39 8.54 8.23
CA THR A 104 4.36 8.82 7.24
C THR A 104 5.00 9.24 5.92
N LEU A 105 4.48 8.70 4.81
CA LEU A 105 4.96 8.96 3.47
C LEU A 105 3.82 9.49 2.60
N ASP A 106 4.17 10.28 1.59
CA ASP A 106 3.21 10.68 0.57
C ASP A 106 3.04 9.59 -0.51
N GLY A 107 2.25 9.86 -1.54
CA GLY A 107 1.99 8.91 -2.62
C GLY A 107 3.21 8.60 -3.49
N GLN A 108 4.30 9.35 -3.36
CA GLN A 108 5.56 9.12 -4.05
C GLN A 108 6.61 8.48 -3.14
N GLY A 109 6.24 8.13 -1.91
CA GLY A 109 7.14 7.52 -0.94
C GLY A 109 8.06 8.50 -0.24
N LYS A 110 7.77 9.80 -0.30
CA LYS A 110 8.57 10.82 0.38
C LYS A 110 8.05 11.07 1.79
N PRO A 111 8.94 11.34 2.77
CA PRO A 111 8.52 11.66 4.12
C PRO A 111 7.55 12.84 4.17
N LEU A 112 6.53 12.72 5.00
CA LEU A 112 5.45 13.72 5.11
C LEU A 112 5.42 14.27 6.53
N ALA A 113 5.85 15.54 6.68
CA ALA A 113 5.92 16.23 7.96
C ALA A 113 4.54 16.73 8.42
N ASN A 114 4.45 17.04 9.71
CA ASN A 114 3.28 17.67 10.33
C ASN A 114 2.00 16.82 10.25
N GLN A 115 2.13 15.51 10.25
CA GLN A 115 1.01 14.58 10.27
C GLN A 115 0.73 14.12 11.68
N ASN A 116 -0.55 14.01 12.02
CA ASN A 116 -0.97 13.50 13.32
C ASN A 116 -1.09 11.98 13.26
N VAL A 117 -0.21 11.30 13.99
CA VAL A 117 -0.24 9.85 14.16
C VAL A 117 -0.77 9.53 15.54
N THR A 118 -1.74 8.64 15.62
CA THR A 118 -2.30 8.19 16.89
C THR A 118 -1.77 6.80 17.21
N PHE A 119 -1.20 6.65 18.40
CA PHE A 119 -0.75 5.35 18.93
C PHE A 119 -1.71 4.89 20.01
N ASN A 120 -2.04 3.61 20.00
CA ASN A 120 -2.79 2.96 21.07
C ASN A 120 -1.94 1.85 21.67
N ILE A 121 -1.66 1.94 22.97
CA ILE A 121 -1.01 0.88 23.74
C ILE A 121 -1.69 0.78 25.10
N ASN A 122 -2.03 -0.45 25.52
CA ASN A 122 -2.77 -0.70 26.78
C ASN A 122 -4.08 0.09 26.88
N GLY A 123 -4.75 0.35 25.75
CA GLY A 123 -6.00 1.11 25.73
C GLY A 123 -5.83 2.62 25.92
N VAL A 124 -4.61 3.11 25.94
CA VAL A 124 -4.31 4.55 26.05
C VAL A 124 -3.90 5.07 24.67
N PHE A 125 -4.48 6.19 24.28
CA PHE A 125 -4.24 6.82 22.98
C PHE A 125 -3.31 8.01 23.14
N TYR A 126 -2.30 8.09 22.25
CA TYR A 126 -1.32 9.16 22.23
C TYR A 126 -1.29 9.76 20.83
N ASN A 127 -1.41 11.07 20.71
CA ASN A 127 -1.31 11.79 19.44
C ASN A 127 0.08 12.41 19.34
N LYS A 128 0.79 12.10 18.27
CA LYS A 128 2.12 12.65 18.00
C LYS A 128 2.18 13.20 16.58
N ILE A 129 2.89 14.29 16.42
CA ILE A 129 3.03 14.96 15.13
C ILE A 129 4.36 14.54 14.50
N THR A 130 4.35 14.20 13.22
CA THR A 130 5.56 13.84 12.50
C THR A 130 6.48 15.05 12.32
N ASP A 131 7.78 14.80 12.44
CA ASP A 131 8.83 15.80 12.22
C ASP A 131 9.12 15.99 10.72
N ASP A 132 10.19 16.73 10.40
CA ASP A 132 10.57 17.02 9.02
C ASP A 132 10.96 15.75 8.24
N ASN A 133 11.28 14.66 8.92
CA ASN A 133 11.57 13.37 8.32
C ASN A 133 10.33 12.46 8.25
N GLY A 134 9.16 13.00 8.58
CA GLY A 134 7.92 12.24 8.59
C GLY A 134 7.78 11.28 9.77
N VAL A 135 8.57 11.43 10.84
CA VAL A 135 8.62 10.48 11.95
C VAL A 135 7.88 11.02 13.17
N ALA A 136 6.93 10.22 13.65
CA ALA A 136 6.27 10.43 14.95
C ALA A 136 6.88 9.45 15.96
N SER A 137 7.16 9.91 17.17
CA SER A 137 7.85 9.13 18.18
C SER A 137 7.07 9.10 19.49
N LEU A 138 7.05 7.93 20.13
CA LEU A 138 6.45 7.75 21.44
C LEU A 138 7.49 7.08 22.35
N THR A 139 7.91 7.78 23.41
CA THR A 139 8.87 7.24 24.38
C THR A 139 8.22 6.13 25.20
N MET A 140 8.87 4.97 25.25
CA MET A 140 8.39 3.80 25.97
C MET A 140 8.85 3.85 27.42
N ARG A 141 7.88 4.06 28.35
CA ARG A 141 8.13 4.13 29.81
C ARG A 141 7.35 3.05 30.55
N LEU A 142 7.04 1.95 29.87
CA LEU A 142 6.32 0.83 30.46
C LEU A 142 7.26 -0.13 31.15
N MET A 143 6.69 -0.91 32.06
CA MET A 143 7.42 -1.97 32.76
C MET A 143 7.84 -3.07 31.80
N SER A 144 8.78 -3.92 32.21
CA SER A 144 9.17 -5.09 31.40
C SER A 144 7.96 -5.94 31.08
N GLY A 145 7.91 -6.42 29.85
CA GLY A 145 6.79 -7.21 29.36
C GLY A 145 6.67 -7.16 27.84
N LYS A 146 5.59 -7.74 27.35
CA LYS A 146 5.25 -7.77 25.92
C LYS A 146 3.95 -7.01 25.70
N TYR A 147 3.97 -6.10 24.73
CA TYR A 147 2.86 -5.21 24.44
C TYR A 147 2.55 -5.20 22.96
N ILE A 148 1.30 -4.88 22.62
CA ILE A 148 0.90 -4.60 21.26
C ILE A 148 0.60 -3.11 21.15
N ILE A 149 1.21 -2.44 20.17
CA ILE A 149 0.95 -1.06 19.85
C ILE A 149 0.29 -0.98 18.48
N THR A 150 -0.78 -0.20 18.38
CA THR A 150 -1.44 0.06 17.10
C THR A 150 -1.23 1.51 16.73
N SER A 151 -0.80 1.73 15.50
CA SER A 151 -0.58 3.07 14.94
C SER A 151 -1.66 3.36 13.92
N TYR A 152 -2.24 4.57 13.98
CA TYR A 152 -3.31 5.04 13.09
C TYR A 152 -2.89 6.32 12.38
N TRP A 153 -3.10 6.34 11.07
CA TRP A 153 -2.91 7.55 10.29
C TRP A 153 -3.73 7.46 9.01
N ASN A 154 -4.52 8.49 8.73
CA ASN A 154 -5.51 8.46 7.65
C ASN A 154 -6.33 7.19 7.74
N ASP A 155 -6.97 6.60 7.01
CA ASP A 155 -7.80 5.40 7.16
C ASP A 155 -6.99 4.11 7.26
N PHE A 156 -5.69 4.20 7.61
CA PHE A 156 -4.83 3.05 7.73
C PHE A 156 -4.38 2.83 9.17
N GLN A 157 -4.26 1.56 9.56
CA GLN A 157 -3.73 1.18 10.86
C GLN A 157 -2.78 0.00 10.73
N THR A 158 -1.81 -0.08 11.62
CA THR A 158 -0.86 -1.18 11.67
C THR A 158 -0.53 -1.52 13.13
N GLY A 159 -0.36 -2.81 13.42
CA GLY A 159 -0.02 -3.31 14.75
C GLY A 159 1.43 -3.77 14.81
N ASN A 160 2.07 -3.52 15.94
CA ASN A 160 3.43 -3.98 16.19
C ASN A 160 3.56 -4.54 17.60
N THR A 161 4.61 -5.34 17.81
CA THR A 161 4.96 -5.90 19.10
C THR A 161 6.10 -5.09 19.71
N ILE A 162 5.97 -4.76 21.00
CA ILE A 162 7.05 -4.16 21.79
C ILE A 162 7.42 -5.16 22.89
N ILE A 163 8.71 -5.48 22.99
CA ILE A 163 9.26 -6.34 24.04
C ILE A 163 10.21 -5.51 24.88
N ILE A 164 9.92 -5.40 26.17
CA ILE A 164 10.76 -4.69 27.15
C ILE A 164 11.35 -5.71 28.11
N SER A 165 12.66 -5.82 28.09
CA SER A 165 13.40 -6.75 28.94
C SER A 165 13.76 -6.15 30.29
#